data_e42b20c96a090abdafd8f7a20b25a723
#
_entry.id   e42b20c96a090abdafd8f7a20b25a723
#
_cell.length_a   1.000
_cell.length_b   1.000
_cell.length_c   1.000
_cell.angle_alpha   90.00
_cell.angle_beta   90.00
_cell.angle_gamma   90.00
#
_symmetry.space_group_name_H-M   'P 1'
#
loop_
_entity.id
_entity.type
_entity.pdbx_description
1 polymer ?
#
loop_
_entity_poly.entity_id
_entity_poly.type
_entity_poly.pdbx_seq_one_letter_code
_entity_poly.pdbx_strand_id
1 'polypeptide(L)'
;MTTTGEPRASFFSLTPDRVLDAVEVGGLRCTGRCLPLRAFENRVYEVELDDGKRVVVKFHRPGRWSREAILDEHAFLAELAAAELPVVPPLDLGTGSTLGEIDGILYTAFPKVRGRILDELDPEQRRRLGRTIGRMHAVGAARGAPHRPRLDVARYIHQPLEVLLGGGFVPEGLAPRYRDVALRIAGAVALPLAATPAQRIHGDLHPGNVLWGAEGPILVDFDDFLMGPPVQDLWLLARGDSEEARRGRADLLEGYEVFREFDRATLALCEPLRALRIVFMSAWIARRWDDPSFPPAFPMFRHANYWMQEYEELIRIADALTP
;
A
#
# COMPACT_ATOMS: atom_id res chain seq x y z
N MET A 1 31.56 -21.94 -14.16
CA MET A 1 31.82 -20.77 -13.28
C MET A 1 30.62 -20.65 -12.35
N THR A 2 30.75 -21.19 -11.15
CA THR A 2 29.75 -21.15 -10.09
C THR A 2 29.79 -19.78 -9.47
N THR A 3 28.81 -18.94 -9.79
CA THR A 3 28.55 -17.69 -9.04
C THR A 3 28.07 -18.11 -7.65
N THR A 4 28.93 -17.98 -6.67
CA THR A 4 28.57 -17.99 -5.24
C THR A 4 27.69 -16.76 -4.99
N GLY A 5 26.37 -16.93 -5.17
CA GLY A 5 25.42 -15.93 -4.75
C GLY A 5 25.50 -15.82 -3.24
N GLU A 6 25.73 -14.60 -2.72
CA GLU A 6 25.51 -14.29 -1.30
C GLU A 6 24.10 -14.76 -0.92
N PRO A 7 23.93 -15.39 0.27
CA PRO A 7 22.63 -15.81 0.71
C PRO A 7 21.70 -14.57 0.73
N ARG A 8 20.66 -14.58 -0.10
CA ARG A 8 19.66 -13.51 -0.10
C ARG A 8 19.10 -13.42 1.31
N ALA A 9 19.14 -12.23 1.90
CA ALA A 9 18.49 -11.95 3.18
C ALA A 9 17.06 -12.51 3.15
N SER A 10 16.69 -13.22 4.22
CA SER A 10 15.42 -13.91 4.31
C SER A 10 14.80 -13.68 5.68
N PHE A 11 13.46 -13.54 5.71
CA PHE A 11 12.75 -13.44 6.97
C PHE A 11 12.88 -14.68 7.89
N PHE A 12 13.39 -15.80 7.39
CA PHE A 12 13.62 -17.00 8.20
C PHE A 12 14.72 -16.81 9.26
N SER A 13 15.64 -15.86 9.07
CA SER A 13 16.66 -15.52 10.06
C SER A 13 16.16 -14.56 11.14
N LEU A 14 14.98 -13.97 10.98
CA LEU A 14 14.44 -12.96 11.87
C LEU A 14 13.74 -13.60 13.08
N THR A 15 14.55 -13.97 14.09
CA THR A 15 14.04 -14.45 15.38
C THR A 15 13.62 -13.28 16.29
N PRO A 16 12.81 -13.51 17.36
CA PRO A 16 12.50 -12.46 18.35
C PRO A 16 13.73 -11.77 18.91
N ASP A 17 14.81 -12.51 19.22
CA ASP A 17 16.06 -11.93 19.72
C ASP A 17 16.69 -10.98 18.69
N ARG A 18 16.68 -11.36 17.39
CA ARG A 18 17.18 -10.49 16.32
C ARG A 18 16.32 -9.23 16.15
N VAL A 19 15.02 -9.31 16.41
CA VAL A 19 14.16 -8.12 16.44
C VAL A 19 14.55 -7.18 17.57
N LEU A 20 14.79 -7.71 18.76
CA LEU A 20 15.26 -6.91 19.91
C LEU A 20 16.64 -6.31 19.65
N ASP A 21 17.59 -7.11 19.15
CA ASP A 21 18.92 -6.63 18.74
C ASP A 21 18.83 -5.45 17.76
N ALA A 22 17.98 -5.54 16.75
CA ALA A 22 17.78 -4.46 15.78
C ALA A 22 17.33 -3.15 16.44
N VAL A 23 16.39 -3.25 17.40
CA VAL A 23 15.88 -2.09 18.15
C VAL A 23 16.96 -1.50 19.04
N GLU A 24 17.77 -2.34 19.71
CA GLU A 24 18.84 -1.89 20.61
C GLU A 24 20.04 -1.30 19.86
N VAL A 25 20.42 -1.87 18.71
CA VAL A 25 21.41 -1.28 17.80
C VAL A 25 20.93 0.09 17.30
N GLY A 26 19.62 0.25 17.12
CA GLY A 26 18.97 1.53 16.83
C GLY A 26 18.92 2.51 18.02
N GLY A 27 19.59 2.22 19.13
CA GLY A 27 19.70 3.12 20.30
C GLY A 27 18.49 3.11 21.24
N LEU A 28 17.50 2.24 21.02
CA LEU A 28 16.33 2.08 21.89
C LEU A 28 16.58 0.90 22.85
N ARG A 29 16.23 1.05 24.13
CA ARG A 29 16.37 -0.03 25.12
C ARG A 29 15.08 -0.80 25.26
N CYS A 30 15.15 -2.14 25.18
CA CYS A 30 14.01 -3.03 25.20
C CYS A 30 13.84 -3.76 26.54
N THR A 31 12.56 -4.00 26.96
CA THR A 31 12.26 -4.87 28.13
C THR A 31 12.36 -6.36 27.79
N GLY A 32 12.59 -6.74 26.54
CA GLY A 32 12.53 -8.11 26.05
C GLY A 32 11.13 -8.54 25.55
N ARG A 33 10.11 -7.72 25.69
CA ARG A 33 8.75 -8.02 25.15
C ARG A 33 8.66 -7.63 23.68
N CYS A 34 8.45 -8.64 22.84
CA CYS A 34 8.31 -8.52 21.40
C CYS A 34 7.09 -9.33 20.94
N LEU A 35 6.12 -8.68 20.31
CA LEU A 35 4.88 -9.30 19.84
C LEU A 35 4.75 -9.14 18.32
N PRO A 36 4.62 -10.23 17.55
CA PRO A 36 4.38 -10.14 16.12
C PRO A 36 3.00 -9.53 15.85
N LEU A 37 2.95 -8.58 14.92
CA LEU A 37 1.71 -8.01 14.41
C LEU A 37 1.38 -8.67 13.07
N ARG A 38 0.08 -8.76 12.77
CA ARG A 38 -0.39 -9.38 11.52
C ARG A 38 -0.02 -8.48 10.32
N ALA A 39 0.90 -8.96 9.50
CA ALA A 39 1.32 -8.32 8.26
C ALA A 39 1.71 -9.41 7.25
N PHE A 40 1.38 -9.21 5.98
CA PHE A 40 1.70 -10.18 4.91
C PHE A 40 2.95 -9.78 4.13
N GLU A 41 3.11 -8.49 3.87
CA GLU A 41 4.23 -8.00 3.05
C GLU A 41 5.54 -7.98 3.83
N ASN A 42 5.52 -7.35 4.98
CA ASN A 42 6.66 -7.15 5.84
C ASN A 42 6.57 -8.05 7.08
N ARG A 43 7.60 -8.06 7.92
CA ARG A 43 7.46 -8.58 9.28
C ARG A 43 7.39 -7.41 10.24
N VAL A 44 6.32 -7.35 11.00
CA VAL A 44 6.01 -6.22 11.87
C VAL A 44 5.89 -6.72 13.31
N TYR A 45 6.56 -6.03 14.22
CA TYR A 45 6.56 -6.36 15.64
C TYR A 45 6.25 -5.13 16.49
N GLU A 46 5.50 -5.34 17.56
CA GLU A 46 5.38 -4.39 18.64
C GLU A 46 6.43 -4.72 19.70
N VAL A 47 7.28 -3.77 20.04
CA VAL A 47 8.34 -3.91 21.03
C VAL A 47 8.11 -2.92 22.17
N GLU A 48 8.22 -3.40 23.43
CA GLU A 48 8.12 -2.57 24.63
C GLU A 48 9.51 -2.07 25.03
N LEU A 49 9.61 -0.77 25.30
CA LEU A 49 10.84 -0.11 25.73
C LEU A 49 10.91 0.03 27.25
N ASP A 50 12.12 0.19 27.79
CA ASP A 50 12.38 0.35 29.24
C ASP A 50 11.66 1.55 29.87
N ASP A 51 11.39 2.59 29.08
CA ASP A 51 10.65 3.78 29.52
C ASP A 51 9.12 3.57 29.52
N GLY A 52 8.65 2.36 29.26
CA GLY A 52 7.22 1.98 29.19
C GLY A 52 6.52 2.36 27.89
N LYS A 53 7.22 3.01 26.96
CA LYS A 53 6.68 3.25 25.64
C LYS A 53 6.72 1.97 24.79
N ARG A 54 6.01 2.02 23.65
CA ARG A 54 6.02 0.95 22.68
C ARG A 54 6.31 1.50 21.30
N VAL A 55 7.05 0.71 20.55
CA VAL A 55 7.38 0.99 19.15
C VAL A 55 6.84 -0.14 18.27
N VAL A 56 6.54 0.22 17.03
CA VAL A 56 6.22 -0.74 15.96
C VAL A 56 7.43 -0.80 15.04
N VAL A 57 8.03 -1.98 14.93
CA VAL A 57 9.22 -2.18 14.09
C VAL A 57 8.81 -2.95 12.84
N LYS A 58 9.00 -2.34 11.69
CA LYS A 58 8.72 -2.91 10.37
C LYS A 58 10.02 -3.35 9.71
N PHE A 59 10.19 -4.63 9.50
CA PHE A 59 11.26 -5.22 8.71
C PHE A 59 10.77 -5.36 7.28
N HIS A 60 11.40 -4.63 6.38
CA HIS A 60 11.01 -4.58 4.98
C HIS A 60 11.35 -5.88 4.25
N ARG A 61 10.45 -6.36 3.41
CA ARG A 61 10.70 -7.57 2.59
C ARG A 61 11.94 -7.34 1.73
N PRO A 62 12.96 -8.22 1.86
CA PRO A 62 14.18 -8.12 1.06
C PRO A 62 13.89 -8.09 -0.44
N GLY A 63 14.49 -7.12 -1.13
CA GLY A 63 14.36 -6.96 -2.58
C GLY A 63 13.06 -6.30 -3.06
N ARG A 64 12.14 -5.90 -2.17
CA ARG A 64 10.93 -5.15 -2.56
C ARG A 64 11.24 -3.69 -2.85
N TRP A 65 11.87 -3.01 -1.92
CA TRP A 65 12.24 -1.60 -2.02
C TRP A 65 13.75 -1.41 -1.90
N SER A 66 14.30 -0.46 -2.64
CA SER A 66 15.65 0.02 -2.39
C SER A 66 15.68 0.87 -1.11
N ARG A 67 16.87 1.09 -0.56
CA ARG A 67 17.10 1.99 0.58
C ARG A 67 16.56 3.39 0.28
N GLU A 68 16.83 3.91 -0.91
CA GLU A 68 16.40 5.23 -1.36
C GLU A 68 14.87 5.33 -1.45
N ALA A 69 14.20 4.27 -1.93
CA ALA A 69 12.74 4.24 -1.99
C ALA A 69 12.10 4.28 -0.58
N ILE A 70 12.69 3.61 0.42
CA ILE A 70 12.22 3.68 1.81
C ILE A 70 12.50 5.08 2.38
N LEU A 71 13.63 5.67 2.08
CA LEU A 71 13.95 7.04 2.53
C LEU A 71 13.06 8.10 1.87
N ASP A 72 12.59 7.90 0.64
CA ASP A 72 11.56 8.75 0.03
C ASP A 72 10.23 8.68 0.82
N GLU A 73 9.85 7.48 1.34
CA GLU A 73 8.69 7.33 2.24
C GLU A 73 8.89 8.11 3.54
N HIS A 74 10.06 7.94 4.16
CA HIS A 74 10.39 8.62 5.43
C HIS A 74 10.39 10.14 5.26
N ALA A 75 10.94 10.65 4.17
CA ALA A 75 10.94 12.07 3.85
C ALA A 75 9.51 12.61 3.67
N PHE A 76 8.64 11.86 2.98
CA PHE A 76 7.24 12.27 2.82
C PHE A 76 6.51 12.27 4.16
N LEU A 77 6.67 11.25 4.99
CA LEU A 77 6.09 11.20 6.34
C LEU A 77 6.58 12.36 7.23
N ALA A 78 7.86 12.71 7.15
CA ALA A 78 8.42 13.84 7.89
C ALA A 78 7.82 15.19 7.41
N GLU A 79 7.64 15.39 6.10
CA GLU A 79 6.98 16.57 5.55
C GLU A 79 5.51 16.65 5.97
N LEU A 80 4.79 15.53 5.97
CA LEU A 80 3.40 15.47 6.45
C LEU A 80 3.30 15.81 7.93
N ALA A 81 4.19 15.26 8.77
CA ALA A 81 4.23 15.57 10.19
C ALA A 81 4.61 17.02 10.46
N ALA A 82 5.56 17.60 9.72
CA ALA A 82 5.92 19.02 9.80
C ALA A 82 4.75 19.95 9.40
N ALA A 83 3.85 19.47 8.53
CA ALA A 83 2.61 20.15 8.17
C ALA A 83 1.45 19.83 9.15
N GLU A 84 1.76 19.23 10.32
CA GLU A 84 0.79 18.87 11.37
C GLU A 84 -0.33 17.93 10.87
N LEU A 85 -0.02 17.05 9.93
CA LEU A 85 -0.95 15.99 9.55
C LEU A 85 -0.87 14.81 10.53
N PRO A 86 -1.99 14.15 10.79
CA PRO A 86 -2.05 13.00 11.67
C PRO A 86 -1.49 11.74 10.97
N VAL A 87 -0.17 11.67 10.89
CA VAL A 87 0.61 10.53 10.39
C VAL A 87 1.62 10.07 11.44
N VAL A 88 2.25 8.94 11.21
CA VAL A 88 3.24 8.38 12.15
C VAL A 88 4.61 8.38 11.46
N PRO A 89 5.45 9.41 11.66
CA PRO A 89 6.80 9.42 11.09
C PRO A 89 7.69 8.40 11.80
N PRO A 90 8.70 7.85 11.09
CA PRO A 90 9.66 6.94 11.70
C PRO A 90 10.54 7.65 12.75
N LEU A 91 10.99 6.86 13.71
CA LEU A 91 11.93 7.31 14.73
C LEU A 91 13.37 7.40 14.18
N ASP A 92 14.13 8.37 14.66
CA ASP A 92 15.59 8.34 14.51
C ASP A 92 16.15 7.17 15.34
N LEU A 93 17.00 6.36 14.71
CA LEU A 93 17.64 5.20 15.35
C LEU A 93 18.97 5.56 16.05
N GLY A 94 19.11 6.81 16.51
CA GLY A 94 20.29 7.26 17.24
C GLY A 94 21.54 7.49 16.40
N THR A 95 21.44 7.27 15.08
CA THR A 95 22.54 7.43 14.13
C THR A 95 22.33 8.62 13.17
N GLY A 96 21.26 9.40 13.36
CA GLY A 96 20.80 10.40 12.41
C GLY A 96 20.09 9.78 11.21
N SER A 97 19.74 8.50 11.27
CA SER A 97 18.98 7.76 10.24
C SER A 97 17.72 7.17 10.84
N THR A 98 16.64 7.19 10.05
CA THR A 98 15.37 6.53 10.36
C THR A 98 15.29 5.12 9.79
N LEU A 99 16.33 4.66 9.08
CA LEU A 99 16.41 3.36 8.43
C LEU A 99 17.63 2.60 8.96
N GLY A 100 17.37 1.47 9.62
CA GLY A 100 18.38 0.53 10.10
C GLY A 100 18.51 -0.69 9.18
N GLU A 101 19.53 -1.50 9.45
CA GLU A 101 19.78 -2.76 8.76
C GLU A 101 20.32 -3.80 9.76
N ILE A 102 19.77 -5.01 9.70
CA ILE A 102 20.25 -6.16 10.44
C ILE A 102 20.20 -7.41 9.56
N ASP A 103 21.31 -8.14 9.48
CA ASP A 103 21.44 -9.36 8.64
C ASP A 103 21.00 -9.15 7.18
N GLY A 104 21.26 -7.95 6.62
CA GLY A 104 20.84 -7.57 5.27
C GLY A 104 19.34 -7.25 5.13
N ILE A 105 18.59 -7.21 6.23
CA ILE A 105 17.19 -6.82 6.25
C ILE A 105 17.07 -5.37 6.72
N LEU A 106 16.48 -4.52 5.88
CA LEU A 106 16.19 -3.14 6.24
C LEU A 106 15.01 -3.08 7.22
N TYR A 107 15.09 -2.20 8.21
CA TYR A 107 14.00 -2.01 9.17
C TYR A 107 13.79 -0.54 9.53
N THR A 108 12.58 -0.24 9.94
CA THR A 108 12.14 1.08 10.40
C THR A 108 11.37 0.94 11.71
N ALA A 109 11.63 1.81 12.67
CA ALA A 109 10.88 1.87 13.92
C ALA A 109 9.93 3.08 13.91
N PHE A 110 8.69 2.87 14.35
CA PHE A 110 7.66 3.89 14.48
C PHE A 110 7.18 3.96 15.92
N PRO A 111 6.79 5.14 16.44
CA PRO A 111 6.09 5.21 17.71
C PRO A 111 4.75 4.48 17.59
N LYS A 112 4.37 3.70 18.61
CA LYS A 112 3.04 3.10 18.62
C LYS A 112 1.99 4.17 18.95
N VAL A 113 1.06 4.36 18.03
CA VAL A 113 -0.10 5.23 18.21
C VAL A 113 -1.33 4.46 18.66
N ARG A 114 -2.23 5.13 19.38
CA ARG A 114 -3.52 4.57 19.79
C ARG A 114 -4.60 4.96 18.80
N GLY A 115 -5.36 3.98 18.37
CA GLY A 115 -6.49 4.18 17.47
C GLY A 115 -7.17 2.85 17.19
N ARG A 116 -8.33 2.91 16.58
CA ARG A 116 -9.08 1.74 16.12
C ARG A 116 -9.45 1.90 14.65
N ILE A 117 -9.51 0.82 13.93
CA ILE A 117 -10.11 0.77 12.61
C ILE A 117 -11.63 0.80 12.80
N LEU A 118 -12.32 1.61 11.99
CA LEU A 118 -13.77 1.63 11.95
C LEU A 118 -14.24 0.87 10.71
N ASP A 119 -15.21 -0.01 10.89
CA ASP A 119 -15.80 -0.78 9.79
C ASP A 119 -16.65 0.13 8.89
N GLU A 120 -17.36 1.09 9.50
CA GLU A 120 -18.18 2.09 8.82
C GLU A 120 -17.89 3.49 9.34
N LEU A 121 -17.94 4.48 8.45
CA LEU A 121 -17.79 5.88 8.78
C LEU A 121 -19.12 6.60 8.61
N ASP A 122 -19.47 7.43 9.58
CA ASP A 122 -20.56 8.37 9.42
C ASP A 122 -20.19 9.54 8.47
N PRO A 123 -21.14 10.34 8.00
CA PRO A 123 -20.87 11.44 7.06
C PRO A 123 -19.83 12.45 7.57
N GLU A 124 -19.83 12.80 8.87
CA GLU A 124 -18.85 13.74 9.41
C GLU A 124 -17.46 13.14 9.52
N GLN A 125 -17.36 11.86 9.85
CA GLN A 125 -16.10 11.13 9.83
C GLN A 125 -15.52 11.08 8.41
N ARG A 126 -16.37 10.84 7.38
CA ARG A 126 -15.93 10.88 5.98
C ARG A 126 -15.42 12.25 5.57
N ARG A 127 -16.14 13.34 5.92
CA ARG A 127 -15.66 14.71 5.66
C ARG A 127 -14.34 15.00 6.37
N ARG A 128 -14.21 14.55 7.63
CA ARG A 128 -12.97 14.71 8.39
C ARG A 128 -11.80 13.98 7.75
N LEU A 129 -12.01 12.75 7.31
CA LEU A 129 -11.02 12.00 6.56
C LEU A 129 -10.68 12.69 5.24
N GLY A 130 -11.68 13.19 4.51
CA GLY A 130 -11.50 13.99 3.30
C GLY A 130 -10.61 15.22 3.52
N ARG A 131 -10.82 15.97 4.61
CA ARG A 131 -9.94 17.09 4.99
C ARG A 131 -8.48 16.66 5.18
N THR A 132 -8.26 15.51 5.85
CA THR A 132 -6.92 14.97 6.06
C THR A 132 -6.26 14.58 4.73
N ILE A 133 -6.99 13.92 3.83
CA ILE A 133 -6.49 13.53 2.51
C ILE A 133 -6.19 14.76 1.64
N GLY A 134 -7.06 15.77 1.65
CA GLY A 134 -6.84 17.04 0.92
C GLY A 134 -5.55 17.74 1.33
N ARG A 135 -5.28 17.81 2.65
CA ARG A 135 -4.02 18.32 3.19
C ARG A 135 -2.82 17.45 2.80
N MET A 136 -2.93 16.14 2.92
CA MET A 136 -1.88 15.19 2.51
C MET A 136 -1.52 15.38 1.04
N HIS A 137 -2.51 15.48 0.17
CA HIS A 137 -2.30 15.69 -1.26
C HIS A 137 -1.75 17.08 -1.60
N ALA A 138 -2.05 18.11 -0.80
CA ALA A 138 -1.44 19.43 -0.95
C ALA A 138 0.08 19.36 -0.69
N VAL A 139 0.51 18.69 0.38
CA VAL A 139 1.94 18.42 0.64
C VAL A 139 2.53 17.49 -0.43
N GLY A 140 1.78 16.45 -0.82
CA GLY A 140 2.21 15.50 -1.85
C GLY A 140 2.53 16.13 -3.20
N ALA A 141 1.80 17.17 -3.58
CA ALA A 141 2.00 17.88 -4.85
C ALA A 141 3.26 18.77 -4.87
N ALA A 142 3.82 19.14 -3.73
CA ALA A 142 4.91 20.10 -3.65
C ALA A 142 6.25 19.56 -4.18
N ARG A 143 6.47 18.23 -4.13
CA ARG A 143 7.72 17.57 -4.55
C ARG A 143 7.45 16.22 -5.20
N GLY A 144 8.44 15.71 -5.96
CA GLY A 144 8.44 14.33 -6.45
C GLY A 144 9.04 13.34 -5.45
N ALA A 145 8.99 12.06 -5.83
CA ALA A 145 9.66 10.95 -5.15
C ALA A 145 10.37 10.10 -6.23
N PRO A 146 11.65 10.38 -6.51
CA PRO A 146 12.33 9.83 -7.70
C PRO A 146 12.55 8.31 -7.62
N HIS A 147 12.62 7.75 -6.41
CA HIS A 147 12.85 6.31 -6.21
C HIS A 147 11.55 5.53 -5.99
N ARG A 148 10.40 6.22 -5.95
CA ARG A 148 9.08 5.57 -5.83
C ARG A 148 8.46 5.35 -7.20
N PRO A 149 7.70 4.25 -7.36
CA PRO A 149 7.08 3.93 -8.63
C PRO A 149 6.00 4.94 -9.01
N ARG A 150 5.66 4.94 -10.30
CA ARG A 150 4.44 5.58 -10.80
C ARG A 150 3.33 4.54 -10.93
N LEU A 151 2.09 4.99 -10.76
CA LEU A 151 0.92 4.21 -11.09
C LEU A 151 0.73 4.25 -12.61
N ASP A 152 1.01 3.14 -13.29
CA ASP A 152 0.88 3.00 -14.73
C ASP A 152 0.48 1.57 -15.14
N VAL A 153 0.13 1.39 -16.40
CA VAL A 153 -0.33 0.09 -16.92
C VAL A 153 0.79 -0.95 -16.98
N ALA A 154 2.05 -0.52 -17.12
CA ALA A 154 3.18 -1.45 -17.15
C ALA A 154 3.31 -2.17 -15.81
N ARG A 155 3.28 -1.41 -14.72
CA ARG A 155 3.38 -1.93 -13.35
C ARG A 155 2.14 -2.71 -12.91
N TYR A 156 0.94 -2.26 -13.31
CA TYR A 156 -0.31 -2.79 -12.78
C TYR A 156 -0.98 -3.84 -13.67
N ILE A 157 -0.59 -3.96 -14.96
CA ILE A 157 -1.11 -4.96 -15.88
C ILE A 157 -0.01 -5.78 -16.53
N HIS A 158 0.95 -5.16 -17.25
CA HIS A 158 1.89 -5.94 -18.07
C HIS A 158 2.80 -6.85 -17.22
N GLN A 159 3.50 -6.29 -16.23
CA GLN A 159 4.34 -7.09 -15.31
C GLN A 159 3.54 -8.11 -14.49
N PRO A 160 2.33 -7.80 -13.93
CA PRO A 160 1.43 -8.77 -13.35
C PRO A 160 1.08 -9.94 -14.27
N LEU A 161 0.69 -9.66 -15.52
CA LEU A 161 0.35 -10.72 -16.48
C LEU A 161 1.51 -11.67 -16.74
N GLU A 162 2.75 -11.17 -16.87
CA GLU A 162 3.94 -12.00 -17.03
C GLU A 162 4.08 -12.99 -15.86
N VAL A 163 3.88 -12.52 -14.63
CA VAL A 163 3.96 -13.35 -13.43
C VAL A 163 2.84 -14.37 -13.37
N LEU A 164 1.61 -13.95 -13.59
CA LEU A 164 0.43 -14.80 -13.45
C LEU A 164 0.38 -15.90 -14.51
N LEU A 165 0.68 -15.56 -15.76
CA LEU A 165 0.64 -16.49 -16.88
C LEU A 165 1.91 -17.34 -16.94
N GLY A 166 3.08 -16.72 -16.75
CA GLY A 166 4.36 -17.43 -16.73
C GLY A 166 4.51 -18.41 -15.57
N GLY A 167 3.89 -18.09 -14.41
CA GLY A 167 3.84 -18.95 -13.23
C GLY A 167 2.72 -20.01 -13.27
N GLY A 168 1.89 -20.06 -14.31
CA GLY A 168 0.79 -21.01 -14.42
C GLY A 168 -0.25 -20.88 -13.30
N PHE A 169 -0.49 -19.65 -12.81
CA PHE A 169 -1.47 -19.39 -11.76
C PHE A 169 -2.89 -19.35 -12.33
N VAL A 170 -3.06 -18.73 -13.49
CA VAL A 170 -4.32 -18.71 -14.22
C VAL A 170 -4.54 -20.08 -14.89
N PRO A 171 -5.72 -20.70 -14.76
CA PRO A 171 -6.02 -21.98 -15.44
C PRO A 171 -5.76 -21.90 -16.95
N GLU A 172 -5.13 -22.93 -17.52
CA GLU A 172 -4.69 -22.94 -18.91
C GLU A 172 -5.82 -22.59 -19.91
N GLY A 173 -7.00 -23.15 -19.72
CA GLY A 173 -8.16 -22.87 -20.59
C GLY A 173 -8.73 -21.44 -20.45
N LEU A 174 -8.36 -20.70 -19.39
CA LEU A 174 -8.77 -19.31 -19.16
C LEU A 174 -7.68 -18.32 -19.55
N ALA A 175 -6.42 -18.71 -19.51
CA ALA A 175 -5.25 -17.84 -19.66
C ALA A 175 -5.29 -16.92 -20.90
N PRO A 176 -5.64 -17.38 -22.12
CA PRO A 176 -5.74 -16.49 -23.27
C PRO A 176 -6.79 -15.39 -23.08
N ARG A 177 -7.99 -15.76 -22.61
CA ARG A 177 -9.11 -14.81 -22.41
C ARG A 177 -8.81 -13.82 -21.27
N TYR A 178 -8.16 -14.29 -20.21
CA TYR A 178 -7.71 -13.43 -19.10
C TYR A 178 -6.68 -12.40 -19.59
N ARG A 179 -5.72 -12.83 -20.41
CA ARG A 179 -4.75 -11.92 -21.04
C ARG A 179 -5.45 -10.86 -21.88
N ASP A 180 -6.36 -11.30 -22.76
CA ASP A 180 -7.03 -10.40 -23.71
C ASP A 180 -7.86 -9.32 -22.99
N VAL A 181 -8.62 -9.68 -21.95
CA VAL A 181 -9.39 -8.69 -21.19
C VAL A 181 -8.49 -7.73 -20.43
N ALA A 182 -7.42 -8.20 -19.80
CA ALA A 182 -6.48 -7.33 -19.10
C ALA A 182 -5.75 -6.35 -20.04
N LEU A 183 -5.36 -6.80 -21.24
CA LEU A 183 -4.78 -5.93 -22.27
C LEU A 183 -5.78 -4.93 -22.85
N ARG A 184 -7.05 -5.31 -23.02
CA ARG A 184 -8.13 -4.39 -23.41
C ARG A 184 -8.30 -3.28 -22.39
N ILE A 185 -8.31 -3.62 -21.10
CA ILE A 185 -8.34 -2.63 -20.00
C ILE A 185 -7.09 -1.73 -20.06
N ALA A 186 -5.89 -2.31 -20.19
CA ALA A 186 -4.65 -1.54 -20.29
C ALA A 186 -4.69 -0.51 -21.42
N GLY A 187 -5.19 -0.92 -22.61
CA GLY A 187 -5.35 -0.03 -23.76
C GLY A 187 -6.32 1.12 -23.50
N ALA A 188 -7.46 0.84 -22.86
CA ALA A 188 -8.47 1.85 -22.54
C ALA A 188 -8.00 2.86 -21.48
N VAL A 189 -7.16 2.42 -20.53
CA VAL A 189 -6.75 3.22 -19.36
C VAL A 189 -5.44 3.99 -19.58
N ALA A 190 -4.56 3.51 -20.48
CA ALA A 190 -3.20 4.05 -20.64
C ALA A 190 -3.17 5.57 -20.89
N LEU A 191 -3.94 6.07 -21.85
CA LEU A 191 -3.97 7.49 -22.18
C LEU A 191 -4.64 8.35 -21.10
N PRO A 192 -5.86 8.02 -20.61
CA PRO A 192 -6.48 8.76 -19.52
C PRO A 192 -5.60 8.86 -18.27
N LEU A 193 -4.95 7.75 -17.89
CA LEU A 193 -4.09 7.71 -16.72
C LEU A 193 -2.81 8.55 -16.93
N ALA A 194 -2.19 8.46 -18.11
CA ALA A 194 -1.00 9.25 -18.44
C ALA A 194 -1.29 10.75 -18.52
N ALA A 195 -2.49 11.14 -18.94
CA ALA A 195 -2.92 12.53 -19.04
C ALA A 195 -3.26 13.13 -17.66
N THR A 196 -3.52 12.31 -16.65
CA THR A 196 -3.86 12.79 -15.31
C THR A 196 -2.59 13.19 -14.53
N PRO A 197 -2.55 14.38 -13.93
CA PRO A 197 -1.41 14.80 -13.12
C PRO A 197 -1.13 13.83 -11.98
N ALA A 198 0.13 13.40 -11.85
CA ALA A 198 0.59 12.52 -10.79
C ALA A 198 1.37 13.30 -9.74
N GLN A 199 1.13 12.96 -8.49
CA GLN A 199 1.80 13.50 -7.32
C GLN A 199 2.10 12.38 -6.34
N ARG A 200 2.78 12.68 -5.23
CA ARG A 200 2.91 11.73 -4.11
C ARG A 200 1.53 11.50 -3.49
N ILE A 201 1.14 10.24 -3.40
CA ILE A 201 -0.12 9.79 -2.79
C ILE A 201 0.17 8.60 -1.87
N HIS A 202 -0.73 8.27 -0.98
CA HIS A 202 -0.60 7.08 -0.12
C HIS A 202 -0.52 5.79 -0.94
N GLY A 203 -1.30 5.69 -2.02
CA GLY A 203 -1.28 4.59 -2.98
C GLY A 203 -2.11 3.36 -2.58
N ASP A 204 -2.23 3.09 -1.29
CA ASP A 204 -3.04 2.00 -0.73
C ASP A 204 -3.95 2.47 0.43
N LEU A 205 -4.58 3.63 0.30
CA LEU A 205 -5.42 4.22 1.33
C LEU A 205 -6.80 3.52 1.39
N HIS A 206 -6.87 2.42 2.11
CA HIS A 206 -8.12 1.71 2.43
C HIS A 206 -8.47 1.87 3.92
N PRO A 207 -9.70 1.52 4.37
CA PRO A 207 -10.12 1.71 5.76
C PRO A 207 -9.17 1.10 6.80
N GLY A 208 -8.50 -0.02 6.47
CA GLY A 208 -7.51 -0.68 7.34
C GLY A 208 -6.25 0.15 7.60
N ASN A 209 -5.96 1.16 6.76
CA ASN A 209 -4.83 2.07 6.90
C ASN A 209 -5.24 3.44 7.50
N VAL A 210 -6.44 3.50 8.11
CA VAL A 210 -6.94 4.67 8.82
C VAL A 210 -7.27 4.28 10.26
N LEU A 211 -6.45 4.71 11.20
CA LEU A 211 -6.71 4.54 12.63
C LEU A 211 -7.48 5.77 13.16
N TRP A 212 -8.55 5.54 13.89
CA TRP A 212 -9.32 6.59 14.53
C TRP A 212 -8.89 6.74 15.98
N GLY A 213 -8.16 7.80 16.27
CA GLY A 213 -7.77 8.24 17.61
C GLY A 213 -8.76 9.23 18.21
N ALA A 214 -8.42 9.78 19.39
CA ALA A 214 -9.23 10.80 20.06
C ALA A 214 -9.37 12.08 19.20
N GLU A 215 -8.29 12.44 18.49
CA GLU A 215 -8.21 13.64 17.65
C GLU A 215 -8.65 13.39 16.20
N GLY A 216 -9.15 12.21 15.83
CA GLY A 216 -9.65 11.87 14.50
C GLY A 216 -8.80 10.85 13.74
N PRO A 217 -8.84 10.87 12.38
CA PRO A 217 -8.16 9.87 11.57
C PRO A 217 -6.65 10.07 11.60
N ILE A 218 -5.91 8.98 11.76
CA ILE A 218 -4.45 8.89 11.65
C ILE A 218 -4.15 7.99 10.46
N LEU A 219 -3.40 8.48 9.47
CA LEU A 219 -3.01 7.69 8.31
C LEU A 219 -1.75 6.91 8.61
N VAL A 220 -1.77 5.62 8.34
CA VAL A 220 -0.67 4.68 8.63
C VAL A 220 -0.35 3.83 7.40
N ASP A 221 0.83 3.19 7.41
CA ASP A 221 1.32 2.26 6.40
C ASP A 221 1.46 2.86 4.99
N PHE A 222 2.40 3.79 4.87
CA PHE A 222 2.79 4.41 3.61
C PHE A 222 3.74 3.54 2.76
N ASP A 223 3.86 2.26 3.06
CA ASP A 223 4.78 1.34 2.38
C ASP A 223 4.56 1.26 0.85
N ASP A 224 3.33 1.43 0.41
CA ASP A 224 2.93 1.46 -1.00
C ASP A 224 2.77 2.87 -1.58
N PHE A 225 3.28 3.90 -0.88
CA PHE A 225 3.21 5.25 -1.41
C PHE A 225 3.92 5.34 -2.77
N LEU A 226 3.34 6.11 -3.69
CA LEU A 226 3.78 6.18 -5.08
C LEU A 226 3.44 7.54 -5.72
N MET A 227 3.90 7.72 -6.95
CA MET A 227 3.49 8.84 -7.80
C MET A 227 2.24 8.42 -8.57
N GLY A 228 1.11 9.06 -8.28
CA GLY A 228 -0.16 8.72 -8.91
C GLY A 228 -1.21 9.83 -8.84
N PRO A 229 -2.38 9.62 -9.45
CA PRO A 229 -3.48 10.58 -9.40
C PRO A 229 -4.16 10.56 -8.02
N PRO A 230 -4.59 11.73 -7.48
CA PRO A 230 -5.28 11.82 -6.19
C PRO A 230 -6.47 10.89 -6.02
N VAL A 231 -7.21 10.60 -7.09
CA VAL A 231 -8.38 9.72 -7.08
C VAL A 231 -8.06 8.30 -6.60
N GLN A 232 -6.79 7.85 -6.73
CA GLN A 232 -6.36 6.54 -6.23
C GLN A 232 -6.61 6.36 -4.73
N ASP A 233 -6.38 7.40 -3.93
CA ASP A 233 -6.57 7.34 -2.48
C ASP A 233 -8.03 7.51 -2.06
N LEU A 234 -8.89 7.97 -2.95
CA LEU A 234 -10.32 8.21 -2.64
C LEU A 234 -11.21 7.02 -2.95
N TRP A 235 -11.00 6.35 -4.11
CA TRP A 235 -11.89 5.27 -4.51
C TRP A 235 -11.80 4.03 -3.61
N LEU A 236 -10.64 3.78 -2.99
CA LEU A 236 -10.44 2.65 -2.07
C LEU A 236 -11.27 2.78 -0.78
N LEU A 237 -11.61 4.01 -0.39
CA LEU A 237 -12.40 4.31 0.80
C LEU A 237 -13.92 4.22 0.58
N ALA A 238 -14.37 4.34 -0.69
CA ALA A 238 -15.79 4.28 -1.06
C ALA A 238 -15.93 3.51 -2.38
N ARG A 239 -15.77 2.20 -2.30
CA ARG A 239 -15.71 1.28 -3.45
C ARG A 239 -17.07 1.03 -4.08
N GLY A 240 -17.05 0.77 -5.39
CA GLY A 240 -18.22 0.40 -6.16
C GLY A 240 -19.07 1.59 -6.57
N ASP A 241 -20.26 1.30 -7.11
CA ASP A 241 -21.16 2.30 -7.71
C ASP A 241 -22.55 2.30 -7.10
N SER A 242 -22.70 1.75 -5.88
CA SER A 242 -23.95 1.85 -5.13
C SER A 242 -24.23 3.31 -4.74
N GLU A 243 -25.48 3.61 -4.46
CA GLU A 243 -25.90 4.93 -3.96
C GLU A 243 -25.13 5.32 -2.70
N GLU A 244 -24.89 4.37 -1.81
CA GLU A 244 -24.11 4.57 -0.58
C GLU A 244 -22.65 4.90 -0.89
N ALA A 245 -22.00 4.19 -1.81
CA ALA A 245 -20.63 4.47 -2.24
C ALA A 245 -20.52 5.86 -2.88
N ARG A 246 -21.51 6.26 -3.71
CA ARG A 246 -21.55 7.60 -4.29
C ARG A 246 -21.68 8.69 -3.23
N ARG A 247 -22.58 8.50 -2.24
CA ARG A 247 -22.71 9.42 -1.08
C ARG A 247 -21.42 9.46 -0.27
N GLY A 248 -20.81 8.32 0.02
CA GLY A 248 -19.54 8.24 0.73
C GLY A 248 -18.42 9.00 0.03
N ARG A 249 -18.31 8.90 -1.29
CA ARG A 249 -17.37 9.71 -2.09
C ARG A 249 -17.70 11.19 -2.05
N ALA A 250 -18.99 11.56 -2.08
CA ALA A 250 -19.41 12.96 -2.00
C ALA A 250 -19.01 13.58 -0.65
N ASP A 251 -19.24 12.87 0.48
CA ASP A 251 -18.81 13.32 1.81
C ASP A 251 -17.28 13.48 1.90
N LEU A 252 -16.51 12.53 1.36
CA LEU A 252 -15.04 12.61 1.31
C LEU A 252 -14.58 13.83 0.51
N LEU A 253 -15.18 14.06 -0.67
CA LEU A 253 -14.84 15.19 -1.53
C LEU A 253 -15.22 16.52 -0.92
N GLU A 254 -16.37 16.64 -0.23
CA GLU A 254 -16.76 17.83 0.50
C GLU A 254 -15.69 18.22 1.53
N GLY A 255 -15.18 17.24 2.27
CA GLY A 255 -14.08 17.48 3.20
C GLY A 255 -12.76 17.82 2.50
N TYR A 256 -12.42 17.12 1.43
CA TYR A 256 -11.20 17.30 0.65
C TYR A 256 -11.10 18.74 0.08
N GLU A 257 -12.18 19.21 -0.50
CA GLU A 257 -12.27 20.51 -1.19
C GLU A 257 -12.16 21.71 -0.24
N VAL A 258 -12.21 21.49 1.09
CA VAL A 258 -11.86 22.55 2.07
C VAL A 258 -10.40 23.01 1.93
N PHE A 259 -9.49 22.12 1.53
CA PHE A 259 -8.07 22.40 1.48
C PHE A 259 -7.49 22.43 0.07
N ARG A 260 -8.14 21.75 -0.87
CA ARG A 260 -7.65 21.62 -2.23
C ARG A 260 -8.78 21.28 -3.19
N GLU A 261 -8.84 21.97 -4.32
CA GLU A 261 -9.73 21.61 -5.43
C GLU A 261 -9.45 20.17 -5.91
N PHE A 262 -10.51 19.42 -6.17
CA PHE A 262 -10.45 18.07 -6.71
C PHE A 262 -10.92 18.04 -8.15
N ASP A 263 -10.11 17.51 -9.05
CA ASP A 263 -10.52 17.27 -10.44
C ASP A 263 -11.53 16.11 -10.51
N ARG A 264 -12.81 16.46 -10.48
CA ARG A 264 -13.94 15.52 -10.50
C ARG A 264 -14.01 14.68 -11.79
N ALA A 265 -13.39 15.12 -12.88
CA ALA A 265 -13.30 14.34 -14.11
C ALA A 265 -12.51 13.04 -13.89
N THR A 266 -11.56 13.06 -12.95
CA THR A 266 -10.76 11.87 -12.58
C THR A 266 -11.55 10.77 -11.90
N LEU A 267 -12.78 11.03 -11.43
CA LEU A 267 -13.68 9.99 -10.89
C LEU A 267 -14.01 8.92 -11.93
N ALA A 268 -13.96 9.25 -13.22
CA ALA A 268 -14.08 8.26 -14.30
C ALA A 268 -12.96 7.18 -14.25
N LEU A 269 -11.86 7.44 -13.55
CA LEU A 269 -10.78 6.47 -13.36
C LEU A 269 -11.05 5.46 -12.23
N CYS A 270 -12.09 5.59 -11.41
CA CYS A 270 -12.34 4.70 -10.27
C CYS A 270 -12.44 3.23 -10.71
N GLU A 271 -13.28 2.91 -11.71
CA GLU A 271 -13.43 1.54 -12.20
C GLU A 271 -12.18 1.04 -12.96
N PRO A 272 -11.55 1.84 -13.85
CA PRO A 272 -10.23 1.52 -14.37
C PRO A 272 -9.18 1.17 -13.30
N LEU A 273 -9.02 2.01 -12.27
CA LEU A 273 -8.07 1.78 -11.18
C LEU A 273 -8.41 0.52 -10.38
N ARG A 274 -9.70 0.20 -10.23
CA ARG A 274 -10.15 -1.04 -9.61
C ARG A 274 -9.71 -2.26 -10.42
N ALA A 275 -9.87 -2.23 -11.74
CA ALA A 275 -9.40 -3.31 -12.60
C ALA A 275 -7.87 -3.48 -12.55
N LEU A 276 -7.11 -2.38 -12.58
CA LEU A 276 -5.66 -2.40 -12.40
C LEU A 276 -5.29 -3.07 -11.08
N ARG A 277 -5.97 -2.71 -9.99
CA ARG A 277 -5.72 -3.28 -8.66
C ARG A 277 -6.03 -4.78 -8.60
N ILE A 278 -7.10 -5.26 -9.23
CA ILE A 278 -7.46 -6.69 -9.27
C ILE A 278 -6.26 -7.49 -9.81
N VAL A 279 -5.79 -7.17 -11.00
CA VAL A 279 -4.69 -7.89 -11.65
C VAL A 279 -3.39 -7.77 -10.85
N PHE A 280 -3.10 -6.57 -10.33
CA PHE A 280 -1.93 -6.32 -9.50
C PHE A 280 -1.94 -7.14 -8.20
N MET A 281 -3.08 -7.22 -7.50
CA MET A 281 -3.21 -7.96 -6.24
C MET A 281 -3.05 -9.47 -6.46
N SER A 282 -3.61 -10.02 -7.53
CA SER A 282 -3.40 -11.44 -7.87
C SER A 282 -1.93 -11.74 -8.16
N ALA A 283 -1.23 -10.86 -8.87
CA ALA A 283 0.22 -11.01 -9.09
C ALA A 283 1.02 -10.77 -7.80
N TRP A 284 0.55 -9.91 -6.89
CA TRP A 284 1.16 -9.72 -5.58
C TRP A 284 1.10 -11.01 -4.75
N ILE A 285 -0.01 -11.73 -4.75
CA ILE A 285 -0.15 -13.05 -4.12
C ILE A 285 0.78 -14.06 -4.83
N ALA A 286 0.75 -14.11 -6.15
CA ALA A 286 1.53 -15.05 -6.96
C ALA A 286 3.05 -14.95 -6.70
N ARG A 287 3.59 -13.72 -6.65
CA ARG A 287 5.01 -13.46 -6.37
C ARG A 287 5.48 -13.95 -4.99
N ARG A 288 4.55 -14.19 -4.09
CA ARG A 288 4.80 -14.58 -2.68
C ARG A 288 4.29 -15.97 -2.35
N TRP A 289 3.87 -16.71 -3.37
CA TRP A 289 3.24 -18.02 -3.18
C TRP A 289 4.16 -19.04 -2.48
N ASP A 290 5.48 -18.87 -2.63
CA ASP A 290 6.49 -19.70 -1.95
C ASP A 290 6.73 -19.30 -0.48
N ASP A 291 6.21 -18.16 -0.02
CA ASP A 291 6.23 -17.79 1.39
C ASP A 291 5.15 -18.63 2.14
N PRO A 292 5.54 -19.44 3.15
CA PRO A 292 4.62 -20.35 3.83
C PRO A 292 3.39 -19.69 4.44
N SER A 293 3.40 -18.37 4.64
CA SER A 293 2.26 -17.62 5.18
C SER A 293 1.16 -17.34 4.14
N PHE A 294 1.48 -17.40 2.82
CA PHE A 294 0.54 -17.03 1.76
C PHE A 294 -0.50 -18.11 1.44
N PRO A 295 -0.13 -19.38 1.18
CA PRO A 295 -1.14 -20.40 0.86
C PRO A 295 -2.27 -20.54 1.92
N PRO A 296 -1.99 -20.53 3.23
CA PRO A 296 -3.05 -20.56 4.24
C PRO A 296 -3.88 -19.27 4.30
N ALA A 297 -3.28 -18.12 3.96
CA ALA A 297 -3.97 -16.83 3.97
C ALA A 297 -4.87 -16.63 2.74
N PHE A 298 -4.51 -17.25 1.61
CA PHE A 298 -5.21 -17.13 0.33
C PHE A 298 -5.58 -18.50 -0.26
N PRO A 299 -6.33 -19.35 0.48
CA PRO A 299 -6.58 -20.75 0.09
C PRO A 299 -7.34 -20.85 -1.25
N MET A 300 -8.15 -19.83 -1.60
CA MET A 300 -8.93 -19.82 -2.83
C MET A 300 -8.09 -19.52 -4.08
N PHE A 301 -6.88 -18.98 -3.94
CA PHE A 301 -6.09 -18.46 -5.05
C PHE A 301 -5.75 -19.48 -6.14
N ARG A 302 -5.61 -20.77 -5.78
CA ARG A 302 -5.39 -21.87 -6.74
C ARG A 302 -6.69 -22.50 -7.29
N HIS A 303 -7.86 -22.06 -6.85
CA HIS A 303 -9.13 -22.61 -7.29
C HIS A 303 -9.58 -21.96 -8.60
N ALA A 304 -10.09 -22.76 -9.54
CA ALA A 304 -10.58 -22.26 -10.82
C ALA A 304 -11.69 -21.20 -10.66
N ASN A 305 -12.54 -21.33 -9.65
CA ASN A 305 -13.62 -20.38 -9.37
C ASN A 305 -13.10 -18.98 -9.02
N TYR A 306 -11.98 -18.86 -8.31
CA TYR A 306 -11.35 -17.57 -8.02
C TYR A 306 -11.03 -16.83 -9.32
N TRP A 307 -10.36 -17.51 -10.25
CA TRP A 307 -9.95 -16.94 -11.54
C TRP A 307 -11.13 -16.64 -12.47
N MET A 308 -12.18 -17.47 -12.39
CA MET A 308 -13.40 -17.21 -13.18
C MET A 308 -14.12 -15.96 -12.68
N GLN A 309 -14.29 -15.80 -11.37
CA GLN A 309 -14.90 -14.60 -10.79
C GLN A 309 -14.09 -13.34 -11.09
N GLU A 310 -12.74 -13.42 -10.99
CA GLU A 310 -11.87 -12.31 -11.33
C GLU A 310 -11.99 -11.94 -12.82
N TYR A 311 -12.01 -12.93 -13.70
CA TYR A 311 -12.19 -12.73 -15.12
C TYR A 311 -13.53 -12.09 -15.46
N GLU A 312 -14.63 -12.56 -14.87
CA GLU A 312 -15.98 -12.00 -15.06
C GLU A 312 -16.05 -10.53 -14.61
N GLU A 313 -15.38 -10.23 -13.50
CA GLU A 313 -15.30 -8.86 -13.02
C GLU A 313 -14.50 -7.96 -13.95
N LEU A 314 -13.38 -8.44 -14.49
CA LEU A 314 -12.58 -7.72 -15.47
C LEU A 314 -13.35 -7.49 -16.79
N ILE A 315 -14.11 -8.48 -17.27
CA ILE A 315 -14.98 -8.33 -18.45
C ILE A 315 -16.01 -7.23 -18.21
N ARG A 316 -16.71 -7.26 -17.08
CA ARG A 316 -17.73 -6.26 -16.75
C ARG A 316 -17.14 -4.84 -16.76
N ILE A 317 -15.96 -4.66 -16.20
CA ILE A 317 -15.28 -3.35 -16.22
C ILE A 317 -14.86 -2.99 -17.65
N ALA A 318 -14.26 -3.93 -18.39
CA ALA A 318 -13.78 -3.68 -19.74
C ALA A 318 -14.92 -3.30 -20.70
N ASP A 319 -16.10 -3.92 -20.55
CA ASP A 319 -17.28 -3.62 -21.36
C ASP A 319 -17.85 -2.22 -21.04
N ALA A 320 -17.77 -1.80 -19.79
CA ALA A 320 -18.14 -0.44 -19.38
C ALA A 320 -17.16 0.66 -19.86
N LEU A 321 -15.91 0.29 -20.16
CA LEU A 321 -14.88 1.21 -20.66
C LEU A 321 -14.89 1.36 -22.20
N THR A 322 -15.54 0.46 -22.90
CA THR A 322 -15.61 0.48 -24.36
C THR A 322 -17.02 0.94 -24.75
N PRO A 323 -17.19 2.13 -25.35
CA PRO A 323 -18.50 2.62 -25.80
C PRO A 323 -19.10 1.74 -26.90
#